data_f4bd0288a38f952bc07c618946a06b37
#
_entry.id   f4bd0288a38f952bc07c618946a06b37
#
_cell.length_a   1.000
_cell.length_b   1.000
_cell.length_c   1.000
_cell.angle_alpha   90.00
_cell.angle_beta   90.00
_cell.angle_gamma   90.00
#
_symmetry.space_group_name_H-M   'P 1'
#
loop_
_entity.id
_entity.type
_entity.pdbx_description
1 polymer ?
#
loop_
_entity_poly.entity_id
_entity_poly.type
_entity_poly.pdbx_seq_one_letter_code
_entity_poly.pdbx_strand_id
1 'polypeptide(L)'
;AYIPDLVRPGPIEGMLTARYGGGGEETRLVCGYLESSEFLFAPVFRTLPEVLVEHTGDGRIGESIASTVREIIALVDAATPGSQLMLGRLMEMLFLEVLRRHIARLPSGSQGWFAAINDPIVGRALQLVHADPGRRWTAESLAREAGSSRTVLTERFNALLGRPPIDYVTSWRIQLAAERLRGTEAGI
;
A
#
# COMPACT_ATOMS: atom_id res chain seq x y z
N ALA A 1 13.76 -31.17 -5.44
CA ALA A 1 14.43 -30.24 -6.37
C ALA A 1 14.51 -28.87 -5.72
N TYR A 2 15.61 -28.18 -5.88
CA TYR A 2 15.79 -26.81 -5.39
C TYR A 2 15.08 -25.85 -6.35
N ILE A 3 14.25 -24.92 -5.83
CA ILE A 3 13.40 -24.05 -6.65
C ILE A 3 14.13 -23.37 -7.81
N PRO A 4 15.35 -22.83 -7.66
CA PRO A 4 16.12 -22.25 -8.75
C PRO A 4 16.35 -23.17 -9.96
N ASP A 5 16.42 -24.50 -9.77
CA ASP A 5 16.65 -25.44 -10.87
C ASP A 5 15.43 -25.60 -11.79
N LEU A 6 14.26 -25.16 -11.31
CA LEU A 6 12.99 -25.28 -12.02
C LEU A 6 12.60 -24.00 -12.78
N VAL A 7 13.28 -22.89 -12.46
CA VAL A 7 12.96 -21.58 -13.00
C VAL A 7 13.54 -21.44 -14.41
N ARG A 8 12.73 -20.95 -15.34
CA ARG A 8 13.10 -20.66 -16.74
C ARG A 8 12.66 -19.23 -17.10
N PRO A 9 13.31 -18.59 -18.08
CA PRO A 9 12.77 -17.37 -18.67
C PRO A 9 11.34 -17.58 -19.15
N GLY A 10 10.48 -16.63 -18.82
CA GLY A 10 9.09 -16.64 -19.24
C GLY A 10 8.89 -16.00 -20.63
N PRO A 11 7.63 -15.96 -21.10
CA PRO A 11 7.29 -15.42 -22.42
C PRO A 11 7.44 -13.90 -22.51
N ILE A 12 7.50 -13.19 -21.39
CA ILE A 12 7.64 -11.74 -21.29
C ILE A 12 9.01 -11.43 -20.68
N GLU A 13 9.70 -10.42 -21.21
CA GLU A 13 11.00 -10.00 -20.73
C GLU A 13 10.97 -9.69 -19.21
N GLY A 14 11.96 -10.19 -18.48
CA GLY A 14 12.07 -10.06 -17.03
C GLY A 14 11.14 -10.99 -16.24
N MET A 15 10.25 -11.74 -16.89
CA MET A 15 9.39 -12.71 -16.24
C MET A 15 10.11 -14.05 -16.11
N LEU A 16 9.86 -14.71 -14.99
CA LEU A 16 10.33 -16.08 -14.72
C LEU A 16 9.13 -17.02 -14.63
N THR A 17 9.28 -18.23 -15.15
CA THR A 17 8.28 -19.29 -15.04
C THR A 17 8.85 -20.53 -14.41
N ALA A 18 8.04 -21.26 -13.67
CA ALA A 18 8.40 -22.57 -13.15
C ALA A 18 7.21 -23.51 -13.31
N ARG A 19 7.48 -24.77 -13.71
CA ARG A 19 6.48 -25.81 -13.76
C ARG A 19 6.97 -27.00 -12.95
N TYR A 20 6.18 -27.43 -11.98
CA TYR A 20 6.53 -28.51 -11.08
C TYR A 20 5.29 -29.34 -10.72
N GLY A 21 5.49 -30.64 -10.54
CA GLY A 21 4.45 -31.59 -10.17
C GLY A 21 4.27 -32.70 -11.20
N GLY A 22 3.34 -33.59 -10.99
CA GLY A 22 3.09 -34.72 -11.88
C GLY A 22 1.72 -35.32 -11.70
N GLY A 23 0.84 -35.13 -12.68
CA GLY A 23 -0.37 -35.91 -12.90
C GLY A 23 -1.61 -35.56 -12.08
N GLY A 24 -1.56 -34.53 -11.27
CA GLY A 24 -2.73 -33.97 -10.56
C GLY A 24 -3.40 -32.80 -11.32
N GLU A 25 -4.40 -32.20 -10.68
CA GLU A 25 -5.04 -30.98 -11.16
C GLU A 25 -4.01 -29.83 -11.22
N GLU A 26 -3.99 -29.08 -12.30
CA GLU A 26 -3.05 -27.97 -12.50
C GLU A 26 -3.51 -26.73 -11.71
N THR A 27 -2.66 -26.24 -10.81
CA THR A 27 -2.85 -24.96 -10.14
C THR A 27 -1.89 -23.92 -10.73
N ARG A 28 -2.42 -22.79 -11.20
CA ARG A 28 -1.62 -21.68 -11.71
C ARG A 28 -1.44 -20.61 -10.66
N LEU A 29 -0.18 -20.23 -10.42
CA LEU A 29 0.21 -19.15 -9.52
C LEU A 29 0.85 -18.01 -10.32
N VAL A 30 0.47 -16.78 -10.03
CA VAL A 30 1.14 -15.57 -10.53
C VAL A 30 1.76 -14.88 -9.35
N CYS A 31 3.08 -14.73 -9.38
CA CYS A 31 3.83 -14.03 -8.35
C CYS A 31 4.40 -12.74 -8.91
N GLY A 32 4.31 -11.67 -8.16
CA GLY A 32 4.92 -10.39 -8.48
C GLY A 32 5.45 -9.73 -7.21
N TYR A 33 6.32 -8.76 -7.37
CA TYR A 33 6.77 -7.90 -6.29
C TYR A 33 6.59 -6.44 -6.69
N LEU A 34 6.34 -5.61 -5.70
CA LEU A 34 6.27 -4.16 -5.84
C LEU A 34 7.42 -3.58 -5.03
N GLU A 35 8.24 -2.77 -5.69
CA GLU A 35 9.32 -2.04 -5.05
C GLU A 35 9.00 -0.55 -5.05
N SER A 36 9.14 0.09 -3.90
CA SER A 36 9.04 1.54 -3.77
C SER A 36 9.98 2.00 -2.68
N SER A 37 10.78 3.02 -2.97
CA SER A 37 11.60 3.70 -1.98
C SER A 37 10.75 4.39 -0.89
N GLU A 38 9.51 4.71 -1.20
CA GLU A 38 8.54 5.31 -0.28
C GLU A 38 8.02 4.30 0.75
N PHE A 39 7.96 3.00 0.42
CA PHE A 39 7.46 1.96 1.32
C PHE A 39 8.26 1.84 2.62
N LEU A 40 9.56 2.08 2.57
CA LEU A 40 10.42 2.00 3.75
C LEU A 40 10.10 3.05 4.82
N PHE A 41 9.48 4.15 4.42
CA PHE A 41 9.25 5.33 5.29
C PHE A 41 7.77 5.63 5.52
N ALA A 42 6.87 5.14 4.68
CA ALA A 42 5.44 5.38 4.85
C ALA A 42 4.91 4.59 6.07
N PRO A 43 4.41 5.27 7.12
CA PRO A 43 3.88 4.60 8.32
C PRO A 43 2.80 3.58 8.00
N VAL A 44 2.13 3.76 6.88
CA VAL A 44 1.04 2.92 6.39
C VAL A 44 1.44 1.46 6.21
N PHE A 45 2.63 1.20 5.64
CA PHE A 45 3.09 -0.18 5.39
C PHE A 45 3.55 -0.91 6.64
N ARG A 46 3.95 -0.17 7.68
CA ARG A 46 4.33 -0.75 8.98
C ARG A 46 3.13 -1.28 9.77
N THR A 47 1.93 -0.92 9.38
CA THR A 47 0.67 -1.35 10.02
C THR A 47 -0.04 -2.47 9.25
N LEU A 48 0.48 -2.84 8.07
CA LEU A 48 -0.01 -4.01 7.35
C LEU A 48 0.44 -5.29 8.05
N PRO A 49 -0.38 -6.33 8.02
CA PRO A 49 0.04 -7.66 8.46
C PRO A 49 1.13 -8.19 7.52
N GLU A 50 2.02 -9.04 8.05
CA GLU A 50 3.10 -9.66 7.25
C GLU A 50 2.54 -10.48 6.07
N VAL A 51 1.35 -11.04 6.23
CA VAL A 51 0.62 -11.77 5.20
C VAL A 51 -0.81 -11.28 5.17
N LEU A 52 -1.26 -10.89 3.98
CA LEU A 52 -2.63 -10.48 3.73
C LEU A 52 -3.24 -11.44 2.71
N VAL A 53 -4.29 -12.14 3.10
CA VAL A 53 -5.00 -13.10 2.25
C VAL A 53 -6.38 -12.56 1.93
N GLU A 54 -6.67 -12.43 0.64
CA GLU A 54 -7.97 -12.03 0.14
C GLU A 54 -8.55 -13.10 -0.79
N HIS A 55 -9.81 -13.45 -0.57
CA HIS A 55 -10.53 -14.40 -1.39
C HIS A 55 -11.40 -13.68 -2.41
N THR A 56 -11.41 -14.20 -3.64
CA THR A 56 -12.16 -13.59 -4.77
C THR A 56 -13.65 -13.94 -4.80
N GLY A 57 -14.14 -14.69 -3.80
CA GLY A 57 -15.43 -15.39 -3.89
C GLY A 57 -16.70 -14.54 -3.81
N ASP A 58 -16.72 -13.36 -3.17
CA ASP A 58 -18.00 -12.69 -2.88
C ASP A 58 -18.03 -11.19 -3.19
N GLY A 59 -19.07 -10.80 -3.93
CA GLY A 59 -19.45 -9.42 -4.18
C GLY A 59 -18.63 -8.71 -5.25
N ARG A 60 -19.07 -7.50 -5.60
CA ARG A 60 -18.52 -6.71 -6.72
C ARG A 60 -17.00 -6.45 -6.64
N ILE A 61 -16.46 -6.35 -5.44
CA ILE A 61 -15.01 -6.14 -5.22
C ILE A 61 -14.24 -7.45 -5.46
N GLY A 62 -14.79 -8.59 -5.03
CA GLY A 62 -14.21 -9.90 -5.31
C GLY A 62 -14.16 -10.20 -6.81
N GLU A 63 -15.19 -9.82 -7.55
CA GLU A 63 -15.25 -9.93 -9.01
C GLU A 63 -14.21 -9.03 -9.69
N SER A 64 -13.96 -7.82 -9.17
CA SER A 64 -12.92 -6.92 -9.68
C SER A 64 -11.53 -7.53 -9.53
N ILE A 65 -11.19 -8.07 -8.36
CA ILE A 65 -9.92 -8.76 -8.12
C ILE A 65 -9.79 -9.98 -9.07
N ALA A 66 -10.82 -10.81 -9.16
CA ALA A 66 -10.84 -11.98 -10.02
C ALA A 66 -10.69 -11.61 -11.50
N SER A 67 -11.32 -10.51 -11.93
CA SER A 67 -11.18 -10.01 -13.30
C SER A 67 -9.74 -9.55 -13.58
N THR A 68 -9.15 -8.80 -12.68
CA THR A 68 -7.75 -8.34 -12.81
C THR A 68 -6.78 -9.53 -12.87
N VAL A 69 -6.98 -10.55 -12.03
CA VAL A 69 -6.15 -11.76 -12.05
C VAL A 69 -6.30 -12.51 -13.39
N ARG A 70 -7.53 -12.65 -13.91
CA ARG A 70 -7.75 -13.26 -15.22
C ARG A 70 -7.06 -12.48 -16.34
N GLU A 71 -7.10 -11.16 -16.31
CA GLU A 71 -6.44 -10.32 -17.29
C GLU A 71 -4.91 -10.47 -17.22
N ILE A 72 -4.34 -10.51 -16.02
CA ILE A 72 -2.91 -10.80 -15.82
C ILE A 72 -2.53 -12.13 -16.46
N ILE A 73 -3.31 -13.18 -16.22
CA ILE A 73 -3.08 -14.51 -16.82
C ILE A 73 -3.16 -14.46 -18.35
N ALA A 74 -4.17 -13.80 -18.89
CA ALA A 74 -4.36 -13.65 -20.32
C ALA A 74 -3.20 -12.90 -21.00
N LEU A 75 -2.69 -11.83 -20.36
CA LEU A 75 -1.52 -11.08 -20.85
C LEU A 75 -0.24 -11.91 -20.81
N VAL A 76 -0.06 -12.73 -19.79
CA VAL A 76 1.07 -13.66 -19.70
C VAL A 76 1.01 -14.71 -20.80
N ASP A 77 -0.17 -15.27 -21.08
CA ASP A 77 -0.36 -16.28 -22.10
C ASP A 77 -0.20 -15.70 -23.52
N ALA A 78 -0.69 -14.48 -23.77
CA ALA A 78 -0.60 -13.82 -25.07
C ALA A 78 0.82 -13.32 -25.40
N ALA A 79 1.59 -12.88 -24.41
CA ALA A 79 2.98 -12.40 -24.50
C ALA A 79 3.21 -11.40 -25.68
N THR A 80 2.28 -10.47 -25.87
CA THR A 80 2.32 -9.48 -26.95
C THR A 80 3.20 -8.28 -26.60
N PRO A 81 3.65 -7.48 -27.59
CA PRO A 81 4.35 -6.23 -27.31
C PRO A 81 3.55 -5.32 -26.37
N GLY A 82 4.18 -4.80 -25.35
CA GLY A 82 3.53 -3.96 -24.31
C GLY A 82 2.95 -4.73 -23.12
N SER A 83 2.86 -6.06 -23.17
CA SER A 83 2.34 -6.88 -22.05
C SER A 83 3.08 -6.60 -20.73
N GLN A 84 4.40 -6.39 -20.76
CA GLN A 84 5.19 -6.09 -19.56
C GLN A 84 4.70 -4.81 -18.86
N LEU A 85 4.48 -3.72 -19.62
CA LEU A 85 3.99 -2.46 -19.07
C LEU A 85 2.57 -2.62 -18.50
N MET A 86 1.70 -3.32 -19.20
CA MET A 86 0.33 -3.59 -18.75
C MET A 86 0.32 -4.44 -17.48
N LEU A 87 1.15 -5.48 -17.41
CA LEU A 87 1.29 -6.31 -16.21
C LEU A 87 1.69 -5.48 -15.00
N GLY A 88 2.67 -4.58 -15.14
CA GLY A 88 3.06 -3.69 -14.05
C GLY A 88 1.86 -2.88 -13.53
N ARG A 89 1.08 -2.28 -14.42
CA ARG A 89 -0.11 -1.50 -14.05
C ARG A 89 -1.21 -2.34 -13.41
N LEU A 90 -1.46 -3.53 -13.93
CA LEU A 90 -2.44 -4.44 -13.34
C LEU A 90 -2.02 -4.95 -11.96
N MET A 91 -0.73 -5.19 -11.74
CA MET A 91 -0.20 -5.57 -10.43
C MET A 91 -0.33 -4.42 -9.41
N GLU A 92 -0.05 -3.17 -9.82
CA GLU A 92 -0.29 -1.98 -8.98
C GLU A 92 -1.78 -1.86 -8.61
N MET A 93 -2.68 -2.00 -9.60
CA MET A 93 -4.13 -1.97 -9.38
C MET A 93 -4.60 -3.09 -8.44
N LEU A 94 -4.10 -4.31 -8.65
CA LEU A 94 -4.43 -5.45 -7.80
C LEU A 94 -4.03 -5.20 -6.35
N PHE A 95 -2.81 -4.69 -6.13
CA PHE A 95 -2.33 -4.33 -4.81
C PHE A 95 -3.23 -3.29 -4.13
N LEU A 96 -3.56 -2.20 -4.84
CA LEU A 96 -4.43 -1.14 -4.31
C LEU A 96 -5.84 -1.67 -3.99
N GLU A 97 -6.38 -2.56 -4.81
CA GLU A 97 -7.70 -3.14 -4.59
C GLU A 97 -7.72 -4.08 -3.36
N VAL A 98 -6.70 -4.92 -3.22
CA VAL A 98 -6.52 -5.78 -2.03
C VAL A 98 -6.37 -4.93 -0.77
N LEU A 99 -5.57 -3.87 -0.83
CA LEU A 99 -5.37 -2.93 0.27
C LEU A 99 -6.68 -2.22 0.65
N ARG A 100 -7.41 -1.71 -0.34
CA ARG A 100 -8.70 -1.04 -0.13
C ARG A 100 -9.72 -1.97 0.53
N ARG A 101 -9.75 -3.23 0.13
CA ARG A 101 -10.62 -4.26 0.72
C ARG A 101 -10.24 -4.56 2.16
N HIS A 102 -8.94 -4.68 2.43
CA HIS A 102 -8.44 -4.87 3.79
C HIS A 102 -8.88 -3.71 4.71
N ILE A 103 -8.68 -2.47 4.27
CA ILE A 103 -9.08 -1.27 5.01
C ILE A 103 -10.59 -1.26 5.31
N ALA A 104 -11.42 -1.61 4.30
CA ALA A 104 -12.87 -1.64 4.46
C ALA A 104 -13.38 -2.69 5.46
N ARG A 105 -12.57 -3.71 5.75
CA ARG A 105 -12.88 -4.80 6.71
C ARG A 105 -12.30 -4.60 8.11
N LEU A 106 -11.52 -3.53 8.31
CA LEU A 106 -10.96 -3.26 9.64
C LEU A 106 -12.09 -3.09 10.66
N PRO A 107 -12.03 -3.78 11.79
CA PRO A 107 -13.02 -3.61 12.86
C PRO A 107 -13.08 -2.16 13.35
N SER A 108 -14.26 -1.73 13.79
CA SER A 108 -14.39 -0.47 14.48
C SER A 108 -13.51 -0.44 15.72
N GLY A 109 -12.70 0.61 15.90
CA GLY A 109 -11.73 0.70 16.99
C GLY A 109 -10.34 0.10 16.70
N SER A 110 -10.10 -0.38 15.49
CA SER A 110 -8.75 -0.77 15.06
C SER A 110 -7.75 0.37 15.27
N GLN A 111 -6.53 0.01 15.60
CA GLN A 111 -5.41 0.96 15.70
C GLN A 111 -4.60 0.96 14.39
N GLY A 112 -3.76 1.97 14.25
CA GLY A 112 -2.85 2.08 13.12
C GLY A 112 -3.32 3.07 12.05
N TRP A 113 -2.51 3.20 11.03
CA TRP A 113 -2.67 4.21 9.99
C TRP A 113 -4.03 4.17 9.27
N PHE A 114 -4.50 2.99 8.92
CA PHE A 114 -5.77 2.83 8.21
C PHE A 114 -6.98 3.22 9.05
N ALA A 115 -6.96 2.91 10.34
CA ALA A 115 -7.98 3.37 11.27
C ALA A 115 -7.92 4.89 11.43
N ALA A 116 -6.73 5.47 11.49
CA ALA A 116 -6.51 6.90 11.60
C ALA A 116 -7.03 7.69 10.38
N ILE A 117 -6.83 7.17 9.16
CA ILE A 117 -7.37 7.81 7.94
C ILE A 117 -8.91 7.82 7.93
N ASN A 118 -9.54 6.76 8.42
CA ASN A 118 -10.99 6.62 8.47
C ASN A 118 -11.62 7.37 9.65
N ASP A 119 -10.85 7.80 10.64
CA ASP A 119 -11.34 8.64 11.72
C ASP A 119 -11.63 10.06 11.22
N PRO A 120 -12.84 10.62 11.44
CA PRO A 120 -13.22 11.89 10.85
C PRO A 120 -12.37 13.08 11.31
N ILE A 121 -11.81 13.02 12.52
CA ILE A 121 -10.98 14.09 13.08
C ILE A 121 -9.51 13.88 12.71
N VAL A 122 -8.98 12.69 12.97
CA VAL A 122 -7.57 12.38 12.70
C VAL A 122 -7.31 12.35 11.19
N GLY A 123 -8.19 11.74 10.40
CA GLY A 123 -8.10 11.71 8.94
C GLY A 123 -8.09 13.12 8.34
N ARG A 124 -8.95 14.02 8.85
CA ARG A 124 -8.94 15.42 8.43
C ARG A 124 -7.62 16.12 8.79
N ALA A 125 -7.13 15.90 10.00
CA ALA A 125 -5.84 16.47 10.43
C ALA A 125 -4.67 15.96 9.57
N LEU A 126 -4.65 14.66 9.25
CA LEU A 126 -3.66 14.07 8.36
C LEU A 126 -3.69 14.69 6.96
N GLN A 127 -4.89 14.88 6.38
CA GLN A 127 -5.05 15.56 5.08
C GLN A 127 -4.46 16.97 5.10
N LEU A 128 -4.72 17.75 6.16
CA LEU A 128 -4.21 19.11 6.31
C LEU A 128 -2.68 19.14 6.39
N VAL A 129 -2.09 18.25 7.17
CA VAL A 129 -0.63 18.14 7.32
C VAL A 129 0.04 17.71 6.00
N HIS A 130 -0.56 16.77 5.28
CA HIS A 130 -0.02 16.27 4.01
C HIS A 130 -0.16 17.31 2.88
N ALA A 131 -1.25 18.09 2.87
CA ALA A 131 -1.45 19.15 1.89
C ALA A 131 -0.47 20.32 2.05
N ASP A 132 -0.13 20.67 3.29
CA ASP A 132 0.81 21.76 3.59
C ASP A 132 1.76 21.38 4.73
N PRO A 133 2.78 20.56 4.46
CA PRO A 133 3.74 20.12 5.46
C PRO A 133 4.68 21.24 5.91
N GLY A 134 4.84 22.30 5.11
CA GLY A 134 5.68 23.47 5.42
C GLY A 134 5.07 24.41 6.46
N ARG A 135 3.76 24.42 6.59
CA ARG A 135 3.02 25.31 7.48
C ARG A 135 3.38 25.06 8.95
N ARG A 136 3.53 26.11 9.72
CA ARG A 136 3.79 26.02 11.18
C ARG A 136 2.55 25.52 11.92
N TRP A 137 2.36 24.21 11.94
CA TRP A 137 1.27 23.56 12.67
C TRP A 137 1.56 23.59 14.18
N THR A 138 0.54 23.99 14.96
CA THR A 138 0.45 23.73 16.41
C THR A 138 -0.68 22.75 16.65
N ALA A 139 -0.70 22.09 17.81
CA ALA A 139 -1.79 21.18 18.16
C ALA A 139 -3.15 21.91 18.19
N GLU A 140 -3.16 23.17 18.61
CA GLU A 140 -4.35 24.03 18.65
C GLU A 140 -4.85 24.38 17.24
N SER A 141 -3.93 24.83 16.35
CA SER A 141 -4.31 25.21 14.99
C SER A 141 -4.80 24.00 14.20
N LEU A 142 -4.12 22.86 14.34
CA LEU A 142 -4.50 21.62 13.65
C LEU A 142 -5.85 21.09 14.15
N ALA A 143 -6.08 21.10 15.47
CA ALA A 143 -7.35 20.67 16.04
C ALA A 143 -8.51 21.54 15.56
N ARG A 144 -8.36 22.86 15.60
CA ARG A 144 -9.38 23.80 15.14
C ARG A 144 -9.76 23.55 13.67
N GLU A 145 -8.79 23.35 12.79
CA GLU A 145 -9.02 23.12 11.37
C GLU A 145 -9.53 21.69 11.05
N ALA A 146 -9.24 20.74 11.94
CA ALA A 146 -9.84 19.40 11.90
C ALA A 146 -11.24 19.35 12.54
N GLY A 147 -11.79 20.48 13.00
CA GLY A 147 -13.13 20.56 13.61
C GLY A 147 -13.20 19.95 15.00
N SER A 148 -12.13 20.05 15.80
CA SER A 148 -12.02 19.41 17.12
C SER A 148 -11.31 20.31 18.14
N SER A 149 -11.31 19.88 19.41
CA SER A 149 -10.47 20.44 20.44
C SER A 149 -9.07 19.83 20.45
N ARG A 150 -8.07 20.55 20.99
CA ARG A 150 -6.71 20.07 21.16
C ARG A 150 -6.67 18.73 21.93
N THR A 151 -7.43 18.63 23.01
CA THR A 151 -7.46 17.44 23.87
C THR A 151 -7.96 16.23 23.07
N VAL A 152 -9.12 16.35 22.44
CA VAL A 152 -9.73 15.27 21.64
C VAL A 152 -8.82 14.84 20.48
N LEU A 153 -8.22 15.79 19.76
CA LEU A 153 -7.28 15.47 18.69
C LEU A 153 -6.08 14.69 19.22
N THR A 154 -5.48 15.14 20.34
CA THR A 154 -4.29 14.50 20.93
C THR A 154 -4.60 13.09 21.42
N GLU A 155 -5.73 12.90 22.10
CA GLU A 155 -6.17 11.58 22.57
C GLU A 155 -6.38 10.61 21.42
N ARG A 156 -7.09 11.05 20.36
CA ARG A 156 -7.34 10.21 19.18
C ARG A 156 -6.06 9.89 18.41
N PHE A 157 -5.15 10.85 18.24
CA PHE A 157 -3.85 10.59 17.61
C PHE A 157 -3.04 9.56 18.39
N ASN A 158 -2.98 9.70 19.73
CA ASN A 158 -2.31 8.72 20.58
C ASN A 158 -2.96 7.34 20.51
N ALA A 159 -4.28 7.26 20.54
CA ALA A 159 -5.01 6.00 20.46
C ALA A 159 -4.82 5.30 19.12
N LEU A 160 -4.84 6.04 18.00
CA LEU A 160 -4.79 5.47 16.65
C LEU A 160 -3.36 5.30 16.13
N LEU A 161 -2.46 6.26 16.39
CA LEU A 161 -1.12 6.30 15.81
C LEU A 161 0.01 6.14 16.84
N GLY A 162 -0.32 6.02 18.14
CA GLY A 162 0.65 5.84 19.22
C GLY A 162 1.55 7.04 19.46
N ARG A 163 1.20 8.23 18.97
CA ARG A 163 2.01 9.45 19.09
C ARG A 163 1.16 10.72 19.03
N PRO A 164 1.64 11.85 19.62
CA PRO A 164 0.97 13.14 19.51
C PRO A 164 0.96 13.71 18.08
N PRO A 165 -0.01 14.60 17.74
CA PRO A 165 -0.12 15.19 16.40
C PRO A 165 1.16 15.89 15.92
N ILE A 166 1.82 16.65 16.78
CA ILE A 166 3.02 17.44 16.37
C ILE A 166 4.24 16.55 16.17
N ASP A 167 4.36 15.45 16.90
CA ASP A 167 5.41 14.45 16.66
C ASP A 167 5.22 13.78 15.29
N TYR A 168 3.96 13.54 14.91
CA TYR A 168 3.63 13.07 13.56
C TYR A 168 4.06 14.09 12.50
N VAL A 169 3.69 15.37 12.65
CA VAL A 169 4.09 16.44 11.72
C VAL A 169 5.61 16.51 11.55
N THR A 170 6.34 16.42 12.65
CA THR A 170 7.81 16.43 12.64
C THR A 170 8.37 15.24 11.89
N SER A 171 7.88 14.04 12.17
CA SER A 171 8.32 12.81 11.50
C SER A 171 8.02 12.86 9.99
N TRP A 172 6.85 13.36 9.60
CA TRP A 172 6.45 13.52 8.20
C TRP A 172 7.38 14.50 7.45
N ARG A 173 7.73 15.62 8.06
CA ARG A 173 8.69 16.60 7.50
C ARG A 173 10.08 15.99 7.30
N ILE A 174 10.56 15.23 8.29
CA ILE A 174 11.86 14.55 8.19
C ILE A 174 11.83 13.55 7.02
N GLN A 175 10.74 12.81 6.87
CA GLN A 175 10.57 11.88 5.77
C GLN A 175 10.61 12.59 4.41
N LEU A 176 9.84 13.65 4.23
CA LEU A 176 9.84 14.45 2.99
C LEU A 176 11.21 15.05 2.68
N ALA A 177 11.93 15.51 3.70
CA ALA A 177 13.29 16.04 3.52
C ALA A 177 14.24 14.92 3.07
N ALA A 178 14.15 13.74 3.66
CA ALA A 178 14.98 12.58 3.27
C ALA A 178 14.68 12.12 1.84
N GLU A 179 13.43 12.13 1.41
CA GLU A 179 13.02 11.81 0.04
C GLU A 179 13.58 12.81 -0.98
N ARG A 180 13.47 14.11 -0.68
CA ARG A 180 14.03 15.16 -1.53
C ARG A 180 15.54 15.06 -1.67
N LEU A 181 16.25 14.76 -0.59
CA LEU A 181 17.71 14.58 -0.62
C LEU A 181 18.14 13.37 -1.45
N ARG A 182 17.33 12.30 -1.50
CA ARG A 182 17.62 11.13 -2.35
C ARG A 182 17.30 11.38 -3.83
N GLY A 183 16.23 12.14 -4.11
CA GLY A 183 15.80 12.44 -5.48
C GLY A 183 16.60 13.56 -6.16
N THR A 184 17.40 14.29 -5.42
CA THR A 184 18.37 15.25 -5.96
C THR A 184 19.75 14.65 -5.90
N GLU A 185 20.38 14.42 -7.06
CA GLU A 185 21.84 14.27 -7.20
C GLU A 185 22.60 15.59 -6.83
N ALA A 186 22.02 16.42 -6.01
CA ALA A 186 22.67 17.57 -5.45
C ALA A 186 23.64 17.05 -4.39
N GLY A 187 24.87 16.77 -4.84
CA GLY A 187 26.01 16.60 -3.95
C GLY A 187 26.08 17.76 -2.96
N ILE A 188 26.36 17.41 -1.73
CA ILE A 188 26.80 18.32 -0.68
C ILE A 188 28.12 18.94 -1.11
#